data_0c448855d10b81c873e3e6356090529f
#
_entry.id   0c448855d10b81c873e3e6356090529f
#
_cell.length_a   1.000
_cell.length_b   1.000
_cell.length_c   1.000
_cell.angle_alpha   90.00
_cell.angle_beta   90.00
_cell.angle_gamma   90.00
#
_symmetry.space_group_name_H-M   'P 1'
#
loop_
_entity.id
_entity.type
_entity.pdbx_description
1 polymer ?
#
loop_
_entity_poly.entity_id
_entity_poly.type
_entity_poly.pdbx_seq_one_letter_code
_entity_poly.pdbx_strand_id
1 'polypeptide(L)'
;MIFEKSSLVPYGTTGGLDTVAVRMPSDLIARKLILAAGGYVSAPSANTSGRPSPTTAEHVWEDLNGKIEMIIDGGSVDIGLESTILDMTVSPPMILRPGAITADMLEEVIGVVSVDETILGSESSQAPKAPGMKYRHYAPKAS
;
A
#
# COMPACT_ATOMS: atom_id res chain seq x y z
N MET A 1 -1.54 -4.53 -5.60
CA MET A 1 -0.87 -5.24 -6.72
C MET A 1 -0.19 -4.22 -7.60
N ILE A 2 0.98 -4.58 -8.14
CA ILE A 2 1.73 -3.74 -9.09
C ILE A 2 1.55 -4.31 -10.49
N PHE A 3 1.25 -3.44 -11.45
CA PHE A 3 1.07 -3.76 -12.86
C PHE A 3 1.89 -2.82 -13.73
N GLU A 4 2.16 -3.20 -14.97
CA GLU A 4 2.61 -2.23 -15.98
C GLU A 4 1.52 -1.17 -16.19
N LYS A 5 1.93 0.10 -16.21
CA LYS A 5 0.97 1.18 -16.40
C LYS A 5 0.53 1.32 -17.84
N SER A 6 -0.70 1.70 -18.07
CA SER A 6 -1.14 2.16 -19.38
C SER A 6 -0.69 3.62 -19.64
N SER A 7 -0.78 4.06 -20.89
CA SER A 7 -0.50 5.46 -21.26
C SER A 7 -1.45 6.47 -20.60
N LEU A 8 -2.60 6.02 -20.09
CA LEU A 8 -3.57 6.86 -19.39
C LEU A 8 -3.13 7.24 -17.97
N VAL A 9 -2.22 6.46 -17.36
CA VAL A 9 -1.71 6.76 -16.02
C VAL A 9 -0.52 7.71 -16.14
N PRO A 10 -0.61 8.95 -15.62
CA PRO A 10 0.48 9.91 -15.71
C PRO A 10 1.66 9.53 -14.82
N TYR A 11 2.87 9.85 -15.24
CA TYR A 11 4.09 9.59 -14.47
C TYR A 11 4.12 10.29 -13.09
N GLY A 12 3.43 11.41 -12.95
CA GLY A 12 3.26 12.08 -11.65
C GLY A 12 2.57 11.19 -10.60
N THR A 13 1.65 10.31 -11.02
CA THR A 13 0.97 9.34 -10.13
C THR A 13 1.89 8.19 -9.73
N THR A 14 2.80 7.77 -10.62
CA THR A 14 3.68 6.60 -10.42
C THR A 14 5.07 6.97 -9.89
N GLY A 15 5.33 8.26 -9.64
CA GLY A 15 6.66 8.72 -9.25
C GLY A 15 7.72 8.52 -10.33
N GLY A 16 7.31 8.50 -11.61
CA GLY A 16 8.19 8.33 -12.76
C GLY A 16 8.42 6.86 -13.18
N LEU A 17 7.73 5.91 -12.53
CA LEU A 17 7.85 4.48 -12.84
C LEU A 17 6.93 4.09 -14.02
N ASP A 18 7.33 3.07 -14.76
CA ASP A 18 6.51 2.42 -15.80
C ASP A 18 5.51 1.42 -15.22
N THR A 19 5.46 1.29 -13.91
CA THR A 19 4.51 0.46 -13.17
C THR A 19 3.56 1.32 -12.34
N VAL A 20 2.38 0.78 -12.03
CA VAL A 20 1.39 1.40 -11.16
C VAL A 20 0.95 0.44 -10.06
N ALA A 21 0.92 0.93 -8.82
CA ALA A 21 0.36 0.19 -7.70
C ALA A 21 -1.14 0.45 -7.61
N VAL A 22 -1.93 -0.62 -7.71
CA VAL A 22 -3.40 -0.59 -7.62
C VAL A 22 -3.84 -1.29 -6.34
N ARG A 23 -4.71 -0.63 -5.58
CA ARG A 23 -5.33 -1.16 -4.38
C ARG A 23 -6.85 -1.09 -4.51
N MET A 24 -7.54 -2.17 -4.12
CA MET A 24 -9.00 -2.21 -3.99
C MET A 24 -9.33 -2.39 -2.50
N PRO A 25 -9.86 -1.38 -1.82
CA PRO A 25 -10.23 -1.51 -0.42
C PRO A 25 -11.46 -2.40 -0.25
N SER A 26 -11.54 -3.13 0.86
CA SER A 26 -12.73 -3.87 1.29
C SER A 26 -13.77 -2.97 1.96
N ASP A 27 -13.34 -1.87 2.56
CA ASP A 27 -14.22 -0.92 3.26
C ASP A 27 -15.26 -0.30 2.32
N LEU A 28 -16.53 -0.34 2.76
CA LEU A 28 -17.67 0.10 1.94
C LEU A 28 -17.73 1.62 1.77
N ILE A 29 -17.27 2.40 2.76
CA ILE A 29 -17.26 3.87 2.70
C ILE A 29 -16.21 4.30 1.70
N ALA A 30 -15.00 3.75 1.79
CA ALA A 30 -13.94 4.01 0.84
C ALA A 30 -14.36 3.63 -0.60
N ARG A 31 -15.01 2.49 -0.79
CA ARG A 31 -15.50 2.07 -2.12
C ARG A 31 -16.56 3.01 -2.68
N LYS A 32 -17.52 3.46 -1.86
CA LYS A 32 -18.53 4.44 -2.27
C LYS A 32 -17.89 5.78 -2.65
N LEU A 33 -16.91 6.24 -1.87
CA LEU A 33 -16.17 7.47 -2.17
C LEU A 33 -15.43 7.34 -3.52
N ILE A 34 -14.72 6.25 -3.75
CA ILE A 34 -14.00 5.99 -5.01
C ILE A 34 -14.98 5.99 -6.18
N LEU A 35 -16.13 5.33 -6.07
CA LEU A 35 -17.14 5.30 -7.12
C LEU A 35 -17.71 6.70 -7.40
N ALA A 36 -17.99 7.48 -6.36
CA ALA A 36 -18.49 8.86 -6.49
C ALA A 36 -17.44 9.80 -7.13
N ALA A 37 -16.15 9.51 -6.92
CA ALA A 37 -15.04 10.26 -7.50
C ALA A 37 -14.69 9.87 -8.96
N GLY A 38 -15.48 8.98 -9.57
CA GLY A 38 -15.25 8.55 -10.96
C GLY A 38 -14.60 7.17 -11.12
N GLY A 39 -14.53 6.38 -10.03
CA GLY A 39 -14.09 4.99 -10.05
C GLY A 39 -12.62 4.77 -9.66
N TYR A 40 -11.82 5.82 -9.54
CA TYR A 40 -10.43 5.75 -9.09
C TYR A 40 -9.99 7.03 -8.40
N VAL A 41 -9.07 6.91 -7.45
CA VAL A 41 -8.42 8.01 -6.74
C VAL A 41 -6.94 7.70 -6.55
N SER A 42 -6.09 8.71 -6.57
CA SER A 42 -4.70 8.60 -6.17
C SER A 42 -4.57 9.10 -4.74
N ALA A 43 -4.06 8.26 -3.84
CA ALA A 43 -3.96 8.61 -2.42
C ALA A 43 -2.73 7.96 -1.76
N PRO A 44 -1.99 8.71 -0.93
CA PRO A 44 -0.98 8.14 -0.02
C PRO A 44 -1.65 7.60 1.27
N SER A 45 -0.83 7.10 2.20
CA SER A 45 -1.28 6.88 3.58
C SER A 45 -1.56 8.20 4.30
N ALA A 46 -2.56 8.21 5.20
CA ALA A 46 -3.03 9.41 5.88
C ALA A 46 -2.23 9.72 7.17
N ASN A 47 -0.89 9.73 7.07
CA ASN A 47 0.03 10.01 8.16
C ASN A 47 1.15 10.94 7.71
N THR A 48 1.82 11.58 8.65
CA THR A 48 3.09 12.27 8.39
C THR A 48 4.21 11.26 8.18
N SER A 49 5.16 11.59 7.30
CA SER A 49 6.29 10.70 6.97
C SER A 49 7.05 10.26 8.23
N GLY A 50 7.36 8.97 8.31
CA GLY A 50 8.07 8.38 9.44
C GLY A 50 7.19 7.94 10.61
N ARG A 51 5.87 8.20 10.58
CA ARG A 51 4.91 7.66 11.54
C ARG A 51 4.21 6.41 10.99
N PRO A 52 3.72 5.51 11.86
CA PRO A 52 2.89 4.38 11.44
C PRO A 52 1.63 4.83 10.71
N SER A 53 1.10 3.97 9.84
CA SER A 53 -0.21 4.22 9.20
C SER A 53 -1.31 4.30 10.25
N PRO A 54 -2.24 5.28 10.15
CA PRO A 54 -3.31 5.46 11.13
C PRO A 54 -4.30 4.30 11.08
N THR A 55 -4.86 3.97 12.24
CA THR A 55 -5.87 2.92 12.39
C THR A 55 -7.22 3.45 12.88
N THR A 56 -7.29 4.72 13.25
CA THR A 56 -8.50 5.44 13.65
C THR A 56 -8.50 6.86 13.08
N ALA A 57 -9.66 7.52 13.11
CA ALA A 57 -9.79 8.92 12.68
C ALA A 57 -9.00 9.88 13.59
N GLU A 58 -8.86 9.55 14.89
CA GLU A 58 -8.08 10.34 15.83
C GLU A 58 -6.59 10.37 15.44
N HIS A 59 -6.02 9.26 15.02
CA HIS A 59 -4.63 9.21 14.54
C HIS A 59 -4.43 10.09 13.30
N VAL A 60 -5.42 10.12 12.39
CA VAL A 60 -5.40 11.03 11.23
C VAL A 60 -5.50 12.47 11.67
N TRP A 61 -6.37 12.78 12.64
CA TRP A 61 -6.53 14.11 13.20
C TRP A 61 -5.22 14.59 13.84
N GLU A 62 -4.56 13.76 14.65
CA GLU A 62 -3.28 14.12 15.29
C GLU A 62 -2.19 14.47 14.26
N ASP A 63 -2.15 13.76 13.14
CA ASP A 63 -1.12 13.96 12.13
C ASP A 63 -1.41 15.09 11.14
N LEU A 64 -2.69 15.27 10.78
CA LEU A 64 -3.10 16.08 9.63
C LEU A 64 -4.02 17.24 9.97
N ASN A 65 -4.36 17.47 11.26
CA ASN A 65 -5.17 18.63 11.68
C ASN A 65 -4.55 19.95 11.18
N GLY A 66 -5.40 20.78 10.57
CA GLY A 66 -4.99 22.04 9.96
C GLY A 66 -4.23 21.91 8.62
N LYS A 67 -4.05 20.70 8.10
CA LYS A 67 -3.38 20.43 6.82
C LYS A 67 -4.34 19.89 5.76
N ILE A 68 -5.50 19.38 6.17
CA ILE A 68 -6.56 18.85 5.31
C ILE A 68 -7.91 19.44 5.72
N GLU A 69 -8.85 19.48 4.81
CA GLU A 69 -10.16 20.11 5.00
C GLU A 69 -11.17 19.19 5.68
N MET A 70 -11.03 17.86 5.52
CA MET A 70 -12.03 16.91 5.97
C MET A 70 -11.43 15.55 6.28
N ILE A 71 -11.97 14.90 7.29
CA ILE A 71 -11.76 13.47 7.61
C ILE A 71 -13.11 12.79 7.56
N ILE A 72 -13.21 11.70 6.81
CA ILE A 72 -14.38 10.81 6.82
C ILE A 72 -14.04 9.66 7.75
N ASP A 73 -14.70 9.63 8.90
CA ASP A 73 -14.52 8.57 9.89
C ASP A 73 -15.32 7.32 9.49
N GLY A 74 -14.62 6.26 9.14
CA GLY A 74 -15.19 4.94 8.83
C GLY A 74 -15.14 3.97 10.01
N GLY A 75 -14.72 4.42 11.18
CA GLY A 75 -14.42 3.57 12.34
C GLY A 75 -12.97 3.09 12.36
N SER A 76 -12.65 2.25 13.32
CA SER A 76 -11.34 1.62 13.43
C SER A 76 -11.11 0.63 12.30
N VAL A 77 -9.87 0.50 11.83
CA VAL A 77 -9.52 -0.53 10.85
C VAL A 77 -9.48 -1.91 11.50
N ASP A 78 -9.98 -2.91 10.79
CA ASP A 78 -9.98 -4.31 11.28
C ASP A 78 -8.56 -4.91 11.27
N ILE A 79 -7.72 -4.48 10.33
CA ILE A 79 -6.36 -4.97 10.13
C ILE A 79 -5.39 -3.82 10.30
N GLY A 80 -4.66 -3.79 11.41
CA GLY A 80 -3.66 -2.76 11.73
C GLY A 80 -2.32 -2.92 11.02
N LEU A 81 -2.20 -3.87 10.09
CA LEU A 81 -0.99 -4.11 9.30
C LEU A 81 -1.12 -3.50 7.91
N GLU A 82 0.00 -3.12 7.33
CA GLU A 82 0.06 -2.69 5.94
C GLU A 82 -0.36 -3.82 4.98
N SER A 83 -0.98 -3.45 3.86
CA SER A 83 -1.44 -4.42 2.87
C SER A 83 -0.28 -5.16 2.19
N THR A 84 -0.51 -6.43 1.85
CA THR A 84 0.40 -7.22 1.00
C THR A 84 0.63 -6.52 -0.33
N ILE A 85 1.90 -6.43 -0.76
CA ILE A 85 2.26 -5.93 -2.08
C ILE A 85 2.70 -7.09 -2.93
N LEU A 86 2.00 -7.29 -4.05
CA LEU A 86 2.27 -8.33 -5.03
C LEU A 86 2.66 -7.67 -6.36
N ASP A 87 3.82 -8.02 -6.88
CA ASP A 87 4.30 -7.62 -8.20
C ASP A 87 3.80 -8.62 -9.25
N MET A 88 2.94 -8.15 -10.14
CA MET A 88 2.36 -8.92 -11.25
C MET A 88 3.13 -8.73 -12.55
N THR A 89 4.21 -7.96 -12.55
CA THR A 89 5.03 -7.69 -13.75
C THR A 89 6.12 -8.73 -13.96
N VAL A 90 6.27 -9.66 -13.02
CA VAL A 90 7.24 -10.76 -13.06
C VAL A 90 6.54 -12.13 -13.04
N SER A 91 7.25 -13.18 -13.47
CA SER A 91 6.71 -14.54 -13.46
C SER A 91 7.70 -15.49 -12.75
N PRO A 92 7.25 -16.23 -11.71
CA PRO A 92 5.95 -16.13 -11.07
C PRO A 92 5.73 -14.75 -10.40
N PRO A 93 4.47 -14.34 -10.11
CA PRO A 93 4.17 -13.14 -9.33
C PRO A 93 4.92 -13.14 -8.00
N MET A 94 5.40 -11.97 -7.55
CA MET A 94 6.30 -11.86 -6.40
C MET A 94 5.73 -11.00 -5.28
N ILE A 95 5.75 -11.51 -4.05
CA ILE A 95 5.39 -10.75 -2.85
C ILE A 95 6.58 -9.85 -2.49
N LEU A 96 6.39 -8.53 -2.57
CA LEU A 96 7.37 -7.50 -2.21
C LEU A 96 7.20 -6.98 -0.79
N ARG A 97 6.06 -7.21 -0.18
CA ARG A 97 5.78 -6.88 1.22
C ARG A 97 4.69 -7.82 1.74
N PRO A 98 4.94 -8.55 2.84
CA PRO A 98 3.92 -9.38 3.48
C PRO A 98 2.88 -8.50 4.17
N GLY A 99 1.65 -8.98 4.26
CA GLY A 99 0.51 -8.37 4.95
C GLY A 99 -0.53 -9.42 5.30
N ALA A 100 -1.77 -9.01 5.52
CA ALA A 100 -2.85 -9.93 5.91
C ALA A 100 -3.22 -10.96 4.81
N ILE A 101 -2.96 -10.65 3.54
CA ILE A 101 -3.10 -11.63 2.45
C ILE A 101 -1.81 -12.42 2.37
N THR A 102 -1.88 -13.72 2.67
CA THR A 102 -0.72 -14.63 2.72
C THR A 102 -0.37 -15.20 1.35
N ALA A 103 0.82 -15.83 1.24
CA ALA A 103 1.22 -16.54 0.04
C ALA A 103 0.22 -17.65 -0.32
N ASP A 104 -0.18 -18.48 0.67
CA ASP A 104 -1.12 -19.57 0.48
C ASP A 104 -2.45 -19.09 -0.10
N MET A 105 -2.99 -17.97 0.43
CA MET A 105 -4.23 -17.37 -0.07
C MET A 105 -4.10 -16.87 -1.51
N LEU A 106 -2.92 -16.40 -1.89
CA LEU A 106 -2.66 -15.97 -3.27
C LEU A 106 -2.51 -17.20 -4.18
N GLU A 107 -1.79 -18.22 -3.75
CA GLU A 107 -1.59 -19.45 -4.53
C GLU A 107 -2.90 -20.19 -4.84
N GLU A 108 -3.88 -20.14 -3.95
CA GLU A 108 -5.22 -20.69 -4.19
C GLU A 108 -5.93 -20.02 -5.39
N VAL A 109 -5.60 -18.77 -5.70
CA VAL A 109 -6.29 -17.97 -6.73
C VAL A 109 -5.49 -17.87 -8.03
N ILE A 110 -4.17 -17.65 -7.92
CA ILE A 110 -3.31 -17.32 -9.07
C ILE A 110 -2.21 -18.35 -9.32
N GLY A 111 -2.13 -19.42 -8.51
CA GLY A 111 -1.07 -20.42 -8.59
C GLY A 111 0.20 -19.94 -7.89
N VAL A 112 1.35 -20.48 -8.34
CA VAL A 112 2.64 -20.25 -7.69
C VAL A 112 2.97 -18.76 -7.56
N VAL A 113 3.36 -18.36 -6.34
CA VAL A 113 3.92 -17.03 -6.06
C VAL A 113 5.33 -17.17 -5.48
N SER A 114 6.18 -16.18 -5.70
CA SER A 114 7.49 -16.07 -5.07
C SER A 114 7.47 -15.00 -3.98
N VAL A 115 8.48 -15.03 -3.12
CA VAL A 115 8.69 -14.01 -2.08
C VAL A 115 10.04 -13.36 -2.34
N ASP A 116 10.08 -12.02 -2.27
CA ASP A 116 11.33 -11.27 -2.45
C ASP A 116 12.32 -11.64 -1.34
N GLU A 117 13.54 -12.03 -1.72
CA GLU A 117 14.60 -12.46 -0.78
C GLU A 117 15.00 -11.37 0.22
N THR A 118 14.77 -10.10 -0.09
CA THR A 118 15.03 -8.98 0.84
C THR A 118 14.13 -9.01 2.06
N ILE A 119 12.94 -9.58 1.94
CA ILE A 119 12.01 -9.80 3.07
C ILE A 119 12.59 -10.84 4.03
N LEU A 120 13.35 -11.79 3.52
CA LEU A 120 13.99 -12.88 4.28
C LEU A 120 15.32 -12.48 4.91
N GLY A 121 15.71 -11.20 4.82
CA GLY A 121 16.90 -10.66 5.49
C GLY A 121 18.17 -10.63 4.64
N SER A 122 18.10 -10.92 3.36
CA SER A 122 19.22 -10.71 2.43
C SER A 122 19.30 -9.22 2.02
N GLU A 123 20.50 -8.63 2.13
CA GLU A 123 20.75 -7.28 1.65
C GLU A 123 20.65 -7.24 0.11
N SER A 124 19.67 -6.50 -0.43
CA SER A 124 19.63 -6.24 -1.86
C SER A 124 20.00 -4.79 -2.17
N SER A 125 20.81 -4.61 -3.20
CA SER A 125 21.22 -3.30 -3.73
C SER A 125 20.20 -2.71 -4.73
N GLN A 126 19.01 -3.28 -4.85
CA GLN A 126 18.02 -2.85 -5.84
C GLN A 126 17.20 -1.65 -5.36
N ALA A 127 16.86 -0.76 -6.29
CA ALA A 127 15.99 0.38 -6.03
C ALA A 127 14.58 -0.09 -5.58
N PRO A 128 13.93 0.61 -4.62
CA PRO A 128 12.60 0.25 -4.14
C PRO A 128 11.57 0.27 -5.28
N LYS A 129 10.84 -0.83 -5.47
CA LYS A 129 9.82 -0.99 -6.51
C LYS A 129 8.44 -0.48 -6.09
N ALA A 130 8.23 -0.19 -4.81
CA ALA A 130 6.95 0.27 -4.29
C ALA A 130 7.11 1.30 -3.16
N PRO A 131 6.10 2.17 -2.94
CA PRO A 131 6.06 3.04 -1.78
C PRO A 131 6.14 2.22 -0.49
N GLY A 132 6.90 2.70 0.49
CA GLY A 132 7.08 2.01 1.77
C GLY A 132 8.24 1.03 1.84
N MET A 133 8.85 0.62 0.73
CA MET A 133 10.07 -0.23 0.75
C MET A 133 11.34 0.56 1.08
N LYS A 134 11.30 1.89 1.05
CA LYS A 134 12.46 2.77 1.23
C LYS A 134 12.82 3.03 2.69
N TYR A 135 11.94 2.75 3.62
CA TYR A 135 12.09 3.10 5.05
C TYR A 135 11.79 1.89 5.93
N ARG A 136 12.50 1.78 7.07
CA ARG A 136 12.11 0.85 8.13
C ARG A 136 10.78 1.33 8.71
N HIS A 137 9.70 0.65 8.35
CA HIS A 137 8.40 0.85 8.96
C HIS A 137 8.35 0.13 10.30
N TYR A 138 7.65 0.73 11.28
CA TYR A 138 7.40 0.14 12.61
C TYR A 138 8.65 -0.19 13.44
N ALA A 139 9.75 0.53 13.27
CA ALA A 139 10.84 0.44 14.22
C ALA A 139 10.45 1.24 15.48
N PRO A 140 10.02 0.61 16.60
CA PRO A 140 9.70 1.32 17.81
C PRO A 140 10.98 1.97 18.34
N LYS A 141 10.86 3.22 18.78
CA LYS A 141 11.91 3.84 19.61
C LYS A 141 11.75 3.28 21.02
N ALA A 142 12.24 2.07 21.23
CA ALA A 142 12.37 1.54 22.57
C ALA A 142 13.53 2.25 23.25
N SER A 143 13.26 2.83 24.41
CA SER A 143 14.28 3.29 25.37
C SER A 143 14.74 2.11 26.19
#